data_ff598bd4496cfe9ed8731fc6c2b63420
#
_entry.id   ff598bd4496cfe9ed8731fc6c2b63420
#
_cell.length_a   1.000
_cell.length_b   1.000
_cell.length_c   1.000
_cell.angle_alpha   90.00
_cell.angle_beta   90.00
_cell.angle_gamma   90.00
#
_symmetry.space_group_name_H-M   'P 1'
#
loop_
_entity.id
_entity.type
_entity.pdbx_description
1 polymer ?
#
loop_
_entity_poly.entity_id
_entity_poly.type
_entity_poly.pdbx_seq_one_letter_code
_entity_poly.pdbx_strand_id
1 'polypeptide(L)'
;MFRDFKELLSAFNAQRVKYLIVGGYAVSFHAQPRATKDLDVLISADAANSRAVYAALAQFGAPLQGLSPQDFTEAGSFFRMGTPPVMVDIFPSISGVDFDGAWQRRVDVAIDDDLTAPFISREDLLAAKISAGRPQDLADVAALREAEKHRECAQEQSSTTRSEVDETKKRGQEEWLKLRPQGASPTPEELRSKGREDWLKLRQQQAEESPAQKDAAKGSEKGIDEDLES
;
A
#
# COMPACT_ATOMS: atom_id res chain seq x y z
N MET A 1 10.76 -15.95 -0.07
CA MET A 1 10.91 -15.80 -1.55
C MET A 1 12.36 -16.09 -1.93
N PHE A 2 12.63 -16.76 -3.05
CA PHE A 2 13.99 -17.04 -3.52
C PHE A 2 14.74 -15.75 -3.88
N ARG A 3 16.07 -15.79 -3.79
CA ARG A 3 16.93 -14.62 -4.07
C ARG A 3 16.76 -14.12 -5.51
N ASP A 4 16.77 -15.03 -6.48
CA ASP A 4 16.65 -14.71 -7.90
C ASP A 4 15.32 -13.99 -8.22
N PHE A 5 14.23 -14.34 -7.52
CA PHE A 5 12.96 -13.64 -7.66
C PHE A 5 13.02 -12.20 -7.16
N LYS A 6 13.71 -11.98 -6.03
CA LYS A 6 13.92 -10.61 -5.51
C LYS A 6 14.75 -9.76 -6.46
N GLU A 7 15.80 -10.33 -7.05
CA GLU A 7 16.66 -9.65 -8.03
C GLU A 7 15.86 -9.29 -9.31
N LEU A 8 15.02 -10.20 -9.79
CA LEU A 8 14.13 -9.92 -10.94
C LEU A 8 13.13 -8.81 -10.62
N LEU A 9 12.44 -8.89 -9.47
CA LEU A 9 11.46 -7.88 -9.06
C LEU A 9 12.11 -6.51 -8.85
N SER A 10 13.35 -6.46 -8.35
CA SER A 10 14.14 -5.23 -8.27
C SER A 10 14.43 -4.65 -9.66
N ALA A 11 14.78 -5.50 -10.64
CA ALA A 11 14.98 -5.05 -12.02
C ALA A 11 13.68 -4.52 -12.64
N PHE A 12 12.54 -5.16 -12.37
CA PHE A 12 11.21 -4.69 -12.79
C PHE A 12 10.89 -3.31 -12.19
N ASN A 13 11.12 -3.13 -10.89
CA ASN A 13 10.91 -1.85 -10.22
C ASN A 13 11.83 -0.75 -10.77
N ALA A 14 13.11 -1.06 -11.02
CA ALA A 14 14.08 -0.12 -11.58
C ALA A 14 13.67 0.37 -12.99
N GLN A 15 13.10 -0.51 -13.81
CA GLN A 15 12.58 -0.20 -15.15
C GLN A 15 11.12 0.30 -15.12
N ARG A 16 10.51 0.48 -13.96
CA ARG A 16 9.12 0.91 -13.77
C ARG A 16 8.11 0.04 -14.49
N VAL A 17 8.35 -1.26 -14.53
CA VAL A 17 7.43 -2.23 -15.12
C VAL A 17 6.14 -2.25 -14.33
N LYS A 18 5.00 -2.22 -15.02
CA LYS A 18 3.70 -2.50 -14.42
C LYS A 18 3.48 -4.01 -14.44
N TYR A 19 3.48 -4.62 -13.28
CA TYR A 19 3.30 -6.05 -13.10
C TYR A 19 2.51 -6.36 -11.84
N LEU A 20 1.93 -7.54 -11.77
CA LEU A 20 1.25 -8.06 -10.58
C LEU A 20 1.77 -9.47 -10.28
N ILE A 21 2.14 -9.74 -9.05
CA ILE A 21 2.38 -11.11 -8.60
C ILE A 21 1.03 -11.81 -8.48
N VAL A 22 0.91 -12.93 -9.18
CA VAL A 22 -0.31 -13.76 -9.26
C VAL A 22 -0.01 -15.19 -8.77
N GLY A 23 -0.84 -16.15 -9.11
CA GLY A 23 -0.57 -17.58 -8.88
C GLY A 23 -0.36 -17.98 -7.42
N GLY A 24 0.58 -18.89 -7.19
CA GLY A 24 0.80 -19.51 -5.88
C GLY A 24 1.29 -18.57 -4.80
N TYR A 25 2.13 -17.59 -5.14
CA TYR A 25 2.59 -16.57 -4.19
C TYR A 25 1.45 -15.65 -3.74
N ALA A 26 0.56 -15.25 -4.67
CA ALA A 26 -0.61 -14.45 -4.33
C ALA A 26 -1.62 -15.22 -3.46
N VAL A 27 -1.81 -16.52 -3.73
CA VAL A 27 -2.62 -17.39 -2.85
C VAL A 27 -2.02 -17.45 -1.44
N SER A 28 -0.70 -17.65 -1.32
CA SER A 28 -0.02 -17.70 -0.03
C SER A 28 -0.08 -16.38 0.74
N PHE A 29 -0.17 -15.26 0.05
CA PHE A 29 -0.33 -13.94 0.66
C PHE A 29 -1.77 -13.71 1.17
N HIS A 30 -2.77 -14.09 0.39
CA HIS A 30 -4.19 -13.82 0.71
C HIS A 30 -4.85 -14.88 1.57
N ALA A 31 -4.30 -16.10 1.62
CA ALA A 31 -4.82 -17.25 2.39
C ALA A 31 -3.74 -17.84 3.30
N GLN A 32 -3.82 -19.15 3.55
CA GLN A 32 -2.78 -19.85 4.30
C GLN A 32 -1.55 -20.12 3.42
N PRO A 33 -0.33 -19.98 3.96
CA PRO A 33 0.87 -20.31 3.23
C PRO A 33 0.85 -21.73 2.69
N ARG A 34 1.12 -21.88 1.40
CA ARG A 34 1.34 -23.18 0.76
C ARG A 34 2.66 -23.20 0.01
N ALA A 35 3.22 -24.37 -0.16
CA ALA A 35 4.44 -24.54 -0.94
C ALA A 35 4.17 -24.11 -2.40
N THR A 36 4.92 -23.14 -2.88
CA THR A 36 4.99 -22.73 -4.28
C THR A 36 6.45 -22.58 -4.69
N LYS A 37 6.78 -23.02 -5.89
CA LYS A 37 8.15 -22.98 -6.41
C LYS A 37 8.29 -21.96 -7.51
N ASP A 38 7.21 -21.71 -8.26
CA ASP A 38 7.21 -20.87 -9.44
C ASP A 38 6.66 -19.47 -9.08
N LEU A 39 7.28 -18.44 -9.63
CA LEU A 39 6.81 -17.07 -9.55
C LEU A 39 5.98 -16.75 -10.79
N ASP A 40 4.71 -16.53 -10.60
CA ASP A 40 3.76 -16.15 -11.65
C ASP A 40 3.60 -14.62 -11.66
N VAL A 41 3.85 -13.98 -12.79
CA VAL A 41 3.80 -12.53 -12.96
C VAL A 41 2.89 -12.16 -14.13
N LEU A 42 1.84 -11.41 -13.86
CA LEU A 42 0.99 -10.78 -14.87
C LEU A 42 1.53 -9.38 -15.18
N ILE A 43 1.74 -9.05 -16.45
CA ILE A 43 2.24 -7.75 -16.89
C ILE A 43 1.18 -6.99 -17.67
N SER A 44 1.28 -5.64 -17.70
CA SER A 44 0.53 -4.86 -18.69
C SER A 44 1.07 -5.13 -20.07
N ALA A 45 0.18 -5.50 -20.99
CA ALA A 45 0.52 -5.84 -22.39
C ALA A 45 0.63 -4.63 -23.31
N ASP A 46 0.69 -3.40 -22.76
CA ASP A 46 0.92 -2.21 -23.58
C ASP A 46 2.36 -2.12 -24.11
N ALA A 47 2.54 -1.50 -25.27
CA ALA A 47 3.82 -1.44 -25.96
C ALA A 47 4.94 -0.72 -25.17
N ALA A 48 4.61 0.21 -24.28
CA ALA A 48 5.59 0.89 -23.45
C ALA A 48 6.08 -0.01 -22.33
N ASN A 49 5.15 -0.69 -21.66
CA ASN A 49 5.45 -1.65 -20.60
C ASN A 49 6.20 -2.87 -21.13
N SER A 50 5.84 -3.38 -22.30
CA SER A 50 6.54 -4.52 -22.93
C SER A 50 8.02 -4.21 -23.22
N ARG A 51 8.35 -2.99 -23.64
CA ARG A 51 9.75 -2.55 -23.76
C ARG A 51 10.46 -2.50 -22.42
N ALA A 52 9.78 -2.03 -21.37
CA ALA A 52 10.34 -1.99 -20.02
C ALA A 52 10.56 -3.40 -19.46
N VAL A 53 9.62 -4.33 -19.67
CA VAL A 53 9.75 -5.75 -19.33
C VAL A 53 10.96 -6.36 -20.04
N TYR A 54 11.09 -6.17 -21.36
CA TYR A 54 12.21 -6.69 -22.11
C TYR A 54 13.56 -6.14 -21.61
N ALA A 55 13.64 -4.83 -21.34
CA ALA A 55 14.83 -4.20 -20.78
C ALA A 55 15.20 -4.74 -19.39
N ALA A 56 14.21 -4.93 -18.52
CA ALA A 56 14.43 -5.49 -17.18
C ALA A 56 14.90 -6.95 -17.23
N LEU A 57 14.32 -7.75 -18.12
CA LEU A 57 14.72 -9.15 -18.35
C LEU A 57 16.15 -9.24 -18.93
N ALA A 58 16.49 -8.34 -19.87
CA ALA A 58 17.85 -8.26 -20.42
C ALA A 58 18.88 -7.88 -19.33
N GLN A 59 18.54 -6.93 -18.48
CA GLN A 59 19.38 -6.53 -17.34
C GLN A 59 19.55 -7.66 -16.33
N PHE A 60 18.50 -8.44 -16.10
CA PHE A 60 18.51 -9.61 -15.21
C PHE A 60 19.34 -10.78 -15.81
N GLY A 61 19.59 -10.78 -17.13
CA GLY A 61 20.31 -11.84 -17.82
C GLY A 61 19.43 -13.00 -18.30
N ALA A 62 18.14 -12.74 -18.54
CA ALA A 62 17.20 -13.72 -19.05
C ALA A 62 17.58 -14.18 -20.49
N PRO A 63 17.26 -15.43 -20.88
CA PRO A 63 17.52 -15.96 -22.22
C PRO A 63 16.50 -15.40 -23.23
N LEU A 64 16.81 -14.25 -23.83
CA LEU A 64 15.92 -13.51 -24.75
C LEU A 64 16.20 -13.77 -26.23
N GLN A 65 16.99 -14.79 -26.58
CA GLN A 65 17.33 -15.08 -27.98
C GLN A 65 16.08 -15.33 -28.82
N GLY A 66 15.92 -14.56 -29.90
CA GLY A 66 14.77 -14.67 -30.79
C GLY A 66 13.50 -13.99 -30.32
N LEU A 67 13.53 -13.35 -29.14
CA LEU A 67 12.41 -12.60 -28.58
C LEU A 67 12.59 -11.10 -28.81
N SER A 68 11.48 -10.41 -28.88
CA SER A 68 11.37 -8.97 -29.01
C SER A 68 10.37 -8.41 -27.97
N PRO A 69 10.31 -7.12 -27.71
CA PRO A 69 9.30 -6.54 -26.83
C PRO A 69 7.85 -6.89 -27.24
N GLN A 70 7.59 -7.11 -28.53
CA GLN A 70 6.26 -7.44 -29.05
C GLN A 70 5.74 -8.77 -28.51
N ASP A 71 6.63 -9.74 -28.25
CA ASP A 71 6.25 -11.05 -27.73
C ASP A 71 5.58 -10.97 -26.34
N PHE A 72 5.83 -9.88 -25.62
CA PHE A 72 5.20 -9.59 -24.33
C PHE A 72 3.86 -8.83 -24.42
N THR A 73 3.32 -8.67 -25.63
CA THR A 73 1.99 -8.06 -25.86
C THR A 73 0.94 -9.07 -26.32
N GLU A 74 1.36 -10.27 -26.72
CA GLU A 74 0.48 -11.27 -27.33
C GLU A 74 -0.38 -11.99 -26.28
N ALA A 75 -1.69 -11.79 -26.32
CA ALA A 75 -2.63 -12.50 -25.45
C ALA A 75 -2.56 -14.01 -25.69
N GLY A 76 -2.51 -14.79 -24.61
CA GLY A 76 -2.43 -16.26 -24.66
C GLY A 76 -1.02 -16.81 -24.80
N SER A 77 0.00 -15.98 -25.01
CA SER A 77 1.41 -16.35 -24.88
C SER A 77 1.86 -16.28 -23.42
N PHE A 78 3.00 -16.85 -23.10
CA PHE A 78 3.70 -16.63 -21.83
C PHE A 78 5.20 -16.85 -22.02
N PHE A 79 6.00 -16.15 -21.25
CA PHE A 79 7.44 -16.36 -21.21
C PHE A 79 7.83 -17.09 -19.95
N ARG A 80 8.56 -18.22 -20.11
CA ARG A 80 9.05 -19.01 -18.98
C ARG A 80 10.56 -19.02 -18.95
N MET A 81 11.15 -18.79 -17.79
CA MET A 81 12.59 -18.88 -17.56
C MET A 81 12.91 -19.53 -16.21
N GLY A 82 14.18 -19.90 -16.03
CA GLY A 82 14.70 -20.48 -14.80
C GLY A 82 15.04 -21.96 -14.95
N THR A 83 15.47 -22.56 -13.84
CA THR A 83 15.79 -24.00 -13.76
C THR A 83 15.03 -24.57 -12.56
N PRO A 84 14.31 -25.69 -12.74
CA PRO A 84 13.59 -26.29 -11.62
C PRO A 84 14.52 -26.51 -10.40
N PRO A 85 14.07 -26.23 -9.18
CA PRO A 85 12.69 -25.91 -8.82
C PRO A 85 12.33 -24.40 -8.86
N VAL A 86 13.16 -23.53 -9.40
CA VAL A 86 12.96 -22.06 -9.38
C VAL A 86 12.63 -21.60 -10.79
N MET A 87 11.35 -21.39 -11.06
CA MET A 87 10.83 -20.97 -12.37
C MET A 87 10.11 -19.62 -12.25
N VAL A 88 10.14 -18.85 -13.33
CA VAL A 88 9.36 -17.63 -13.46
C VAL A 88 8.51 -17.72 -14.72
N ASP A 89 7.22 -17.47 -14.57
CA ASP A 89 6.24 -17.39 -15.63
C ASP A 89 5.70 -15.96 -15.76
N ILE A 90 5.85 -15.35 -16.94
CA ILE A 90 5.40 -13.99 -17.22
C ILE A 90 4.26 -14.06 -18.24
N PHE A 91 3.11 -13.52 -17.86
CA PHE A 91 1.88 -13.57 -18.64
C PHE A 91 1.47 -12.15 -19.08
N PRO A 92 1.25 -11.90 -20.37
CA PRO A 92 0.62 -10.66 -20.86
C PRO A 92 -0.88 -10.60 -20.53
N SER A 93 -1.50 -11.75 -20.34
CA SER A 93 -2.93 -11.86 -19.95
C SER A 93 -3.21 -13.14 -19.20
N ILE A 94 -4.20 -13.10 -18.31
CA ILE A 94 -4.78 -14.29 -17.67
C ILE A 94 -6.30 -14.21 -17.75
N SER A 95 -6.96 -15.38 -17.80
CA SER A 95 -8.42 -15.46 -17.91
C SER A 95 -9.11 -14.83 -16.69
N GLY A 96 -10.16 -14.07 -16.94
CA GLY A 96 -11.02 -13.49 -15.91
C GLY A 96 -10.45 -12.23 -15.24
N VAL A 97 -9.34 -11.67 -15.73
CA VAL A 97 -8.71 -10.46 -15.18
C VAL A 97 -8.46 -9.43 -16.28
N ASP A 98 -8.97 -8.22 -16.06
CA ASP A 98 -8.55 -7.01 -16.77
C ASP A 98 -7.38 -6.38 -16.02
N PHE A 99 -6.24 -6.20 -16.71
CA PHE A 99 -5.01 -5.73 -16.06
C PHE A 99 -5.18 -4.34 -15.45
N ASP A 100 -5.77 -3.40 -16.17
CA ASP A 100 -5.85 -2.01 -15.71
C ASP A 100 -6.72 -1.89 -14.46
N GLY A 101 -7.86 -2.58 -14.41
CA GLY A 101 -8.70 -2.67 -13.23
C GLY A 101 -8.00 -3.35 -12.07
N ALA A 102 -7.31 -4.46 -12.30
CA ALA A 102 -6.56 -5.18 -11.28
C ALA A 102 -5.36 -4.35 -10.75
N TRP A 103 -4.69 -3.59 -11.62
CA TRP A 103 -3.62 -2.67 -11.23
C TRP A 103 -4.08 -1.60 -10.24
N GLN A 104 -5.29 -1.08 -10.39
CA GLN A 104 -5.86 -0.09 -9.46
C GLN A 104 -6.19 -0.70 -8.08
N ARG A 105 -6.56 -1.98 -8.05
CA ARG A 105 -6.91 -2.72 -6.82
C ARG A 105 -5.76 -3.49 -6.20
N ARG A 106 -4.55 -3.40 -6.77
CA ARG A 106 -3.37 -4.13 -6.29
C ARG A 106 -3.06 -3.83 -4.84
N VAL A 107 -2.35 -4.75 -4.22
CA VAL A 107 -1.80 -4.61 -2.87
C VAL A 107 -0.29 -4.55 -2.97
N ASP A 108 0.30 -3.42 -2.59
CA ASP A 108 1.75 -3.27 -2.56
C ASP A 108 2.30 -3.89 -1.26
N VAL A 109 3.14 -4.90 -1.40
CA VAL A 109 3.63 -5.75 -0.29
C VAL A 109 5.15 -5.58 -0.14
N ALA A 110 5.61 -5.25 1.06
CA ALA A 110 7.03 -5.27 1.39
C ALA A 110 7.52 -6.73 1.40
N ILE A 111 8.42 -7.05 0.48
CA ILE A 111 9.06 -8.38 0.37
C ILE A 111 10.33 -8.42 1.22
N ASP A 112 11.01 -7.27 1.29
CA ASP A 112 12.24 -7.03 2.04
C ASP A 112 12.31 -5.55 2.44
N ASP A 113 13.35 -5.15 3.18
CA ASP A 113 13.54 -3.77 3.65
C ASP A 113 13.52 -2.76 2.49
N ASP A 114 14.11 -3.13 1.34
CA ASP A 114 14.25 -2.26 0.16
C ASP A 114 13.41 -2.69 -1.05
N LEU A 115 12.60 -3.74 -0.92
CA LEU A 115 11.83 -4.30 -2.04
C LEU A 115 10.35 -4.39 -1.75
N THR A 116 9.55 -3.60 -2.46
CA THR A 116 8.09 -3.71 -2.50
C THR A 116 7.67 -4.31 -3.84
N ALA A 117 6.69 -5.21 -3.81
CA ALA A 117 6.12 -5.81 -5.01
C ALA A 117 4.59 -5.73 -5.01
N PRO A 118 3.97 -5.43 -6.16
CA PRO A 118 2.52 -5.39 -6.30
C PRO A 118 1.94 -6.80 -6.46
N PHE A 119 1.02 -7.13 -5.57
CA PHE A 119 0.24 -8.36 -5.64
C PHE A 119 -1.15 -8.07 -6.21
N ILE A 120 -1.68 -9.02 -6.97
CA ILE A 120 -3.07 -8.97 -7.40
C ILE A 120 -4.00 -8.93 -6.18
N SER A 121 -5.13 -8.21 -6.28
CA SER A 121 -6.16 -8.21 -5.23
C SER A 121 -6.74 -9.61 -5.04
N ARG A 122 -7.31 -9.86 -3.87
CA ARG A 122 -7.95 -11.15 -3.60
C ARG A 122 -9.16 -11.40 -4.52
N GLU A 123 -9.93 -10.37 -4.81
CA GLU A 123 -11.10 -10.43 -5.69
C GLU A 123 -10.69 -10.81 -7.12
N ASP A 124 -9.66 -10.16 -7.65
CA ASP A 124 -9.15 -10.45 -9.00
C ASP A 124 -8.48 -11.83 -9.07
N LEU A 125 -7.78 -12.24 -7.99
CA LEU A 125 -7.20 -13.58 -7.89
C LEU A 125 -8.29 -14.66 -7.88
N LEU A 126 -9.39 -14.44 -7.14
CA LEU A 126 -10.55 -15.35 -7.15
C LEU A 126 -11.16 -15.44 -8.55
N ALA A 127 -11.36 -14.31 -9.24
CA ALA A 127 -11.88 -14.28 -10.61
C ALA A 127 -10.97 -15.07 -11.57
N ALA A 128 -9.65 -14.87 -11.49
CA ALA A 128 -8.66 -15.59 -12.27
C ALA A 128 -8.74 -17.12 -12.03
N LYS A 129 -8.77 -17.53 -10.77
CA LYS A 129 -8.80 -18.93 -10.36
C LYS A 129 -10.10 -19.63 -10.78
N ILE A 130 -11.23 -18.97 -10.62
CA ILE A 130 -12.54 -19.49 -11.06
C ILE A 130 -12.55 -19.63 -12.58
N SER A 131 -12.05 -18.64 -13.32
CA SER A 131 -11.98 -18.66 -14.77
C SER A 131 -11.05 -19.73 -15.31
N ALA A 132 -9.92 -20.00 -14.64
CA ALA A 132 -8.98 -21.07 -15.02
C ALA A 132 -9.53 -22.48 -14.77
N GLY A 133 -10.28 -22.68 -13.69
CA GLY A 133 -11.10 -23.86 -13.41
C GLY A 133 -10.34 -25.19 -13.22
N ARG A 134 -9.02 -25.18 -13.10
CA ARG A 134 -8.23 -26.41 -12.86
C ARG A 134 -8.50 -26.93 -11.44
N PRO A 135 -8.36 -28.23 -11.16
CA PRO A 135 -8.59 -28.78 -9.81
C PRO A 135 -7.83 -28.04 -8.71
N GLN A 136 -6.56 -27.67 -8.98
CA GLN A 136 -5.75 -26.89 -8.04
C GLN A 136 -6.30 -25.47 -7.83
N ASP A 137 -6.83 -24.83 -8.89
CA ASP A 137 -7.40 -23.49 -8.80
C ASP A 137 -8.68 -23.49 -7.97
N LEU A 138 -9.50 -24.53 -8.07
CA LEU A 138 -10.70 -24.71 -7.24
C LEU A 138 -10.35 -24.92 -5.75
N ALA A 139 -9.27 -25.62 -5.46
CA ALA A 139 -8.75 -25.74 -4.10
C ALA A 139 -8.24 -24.38 -3.56
N ASP A 140 -7.55 -23.62 -4.40
CA ASP A 140 -7.08 -22.27 -4.06
C ASP A 140 -8.28 -21.32 -3.79
N VAL A 141 -9.36 -21.42 -4.58
CA VAL A 141 -10.62 -20.65 -4.36
C VAL A 141 -11.23 -20.97 -3.00
N ALA A 142 -11.27 -22.26 -2.63
CA ALA A 142 -11.79 -22.67 -1.32
C ALA A 142 -10.95 -22.08 -0.18
N ALA A 143 -9.62 -22.16 -0.29
CA ALA A 143 -8.70 -21.59 0.71
C ALA A 143 -8.83 -20.05 0.84
N LEU A 144 -8.94 -19.34 -0.28
CA LEU A 144 -9.14 -17.89 -0.29
C LEU A 144 -10.44 -17.47 0.38
N ARG A 145 -11.55 -18.18 0.13
CA ARG A 145 -12.84 -17.92 0.76
C ARG A 145 -12.85 -18.23 2.25
N GLU A 146 -12.17 -19.28 2.67
CA GLU A 146 -12.07 -19.63 4.08
C GLU A 146 -11.26 -18.58 4.86
N ALA A 147 -10.14 -18.14 4.30
CA ALA A 147 -9.33 -17.06 4.90
C ALA A 147 -10.12 -15.75 5.06
N GLU A 148 -11.06 -15.45 4.17
CA GLU A 148 -11.95 -14.29 4.31
C GLU A 148 -12.87 -14.41 5.49
N LYS A 149 -13.59 -15.51 5.60
CA LYS A 149 -14.50 -15.76 6.73
C LYS A 149 -13.78 -15.61 8.08
N HIS A 150 -12.54 -16.12 8.16
CA HIS A 150 -11.73 -15.98 9.37
C HIS A 150 -11.37 -14.50 9.66
N ARG A 151 -11.06 -13.71 8.63
CA ARG A 151 -10.77 -12.27 8.79
C ARG A 151 -12.01 -11.48 9.23
N GLU A 152 -13.14 -11.73 8.61
CA GLU A 152 -14.43 -11.09 8.97
C GLU A 152 -14.80 -11.42 10.42
N CYS A 153 -14.75 -12.69 10.81
CA CYS A 153 -15.04 -13.12 12.18
C CYS A 153 -14.07 -12.48 13.20
N ALA A 154 -12.78 -12.39 12.87
CA ALA A 154 -11.80 -11.73 13.75
C ALA A 154 -12.03 -10.22 13.87
N GLN A 155 -12.47 -9.55 12.80
CA GLN A 155 -12.81 -8.13 12.82
C GLN A 155 -14.07 -7.87 13.64
N GLU A 156 -15.10 -8.70 13.51
CA GLU A 156 -16.33 -8.61 14.31
C GLU A 156 -16.03 -8.79 15.80
N GLN A 157 -15.22 -9.79 16.17
CA GLN A 157 -14.81 -10.02 17.56
C GLN A 157 -14.01 -8.84 18.13
N SER A 158 -13.09 -8.28 17.36
CA SER A 158 -12.29 -7.14 17.80
C SER A 158 -13.12 -5.85 17.94
N SER A 159 -14.12 -5.64 17.11
CA SER A 159 -15.05 -4.51 17.19
C SER A 159 -15.97 -4.62 18.41
N THR A 160 -16.50 -5.83 18.68
CA THR A 160 -17.34 -6.11 19.83
C THR A 160 -16.57 -5.91 21.14
N THR A 161 -15.37 -6.47 21.24
CA THR A 161 -14.51 -6.30 22.43
C THR A 161 -14.16 -4.84 22.69
N ARG A 162 -13.87 -4.06 21.63
CA ARG A 162 -13.58 -2.62 21.75
C ARG A 162 -14.79 -1.84 22.26
N SER A 163 -16.00 -2.15 21.79
CA SER A 163 -17.25 -1.54 22.24
C SER A 163 -17.52 -1.86 23.71
N GLU A 164 -17.36 -3.12 24.13
CA GLU A 164 -17.56 -3.55 25.53
C GLU A 164 -16.55 -2.90 26.48
N VAL A 165 -15.28 -2.75 26.06
CA VAL A 165 -14.25 -2.06 26.85
C VAL A 165 -14.57 -0.57 26.99
N ASP A 166 -15.02 0.09 25.94
CA ASP A 166 -15.39 1.51 25.99
C ASP A 166 -16.63 1.74 26.85
N GLU A 167 -17.63 0.84 26.79
CA GLU A 167 -18.82 0.90 27.65
C GLU A 167 -18.49 0.64 29.11
N THR A 168 -17.60 -0.30 29.38
CA THR A 168 -17.13 -0.60 30.73
C THR A 168 -16.33 0.55 31.34
N LYS A 169 -15.46 1.19 30.54
CA LYS A 169 -14.73 2.40 30.96
C LYS A 169 -15.68 3.55 31.24
N LYS A 170 -16.66 3.79 30.39
CA LYS A 170 -17.66 4.85 30.58
C LYS A 170 -18.46 4.64 31.83
N ARG A 171 -18.96 3.41 32.04
CA ARG A 171 -19.71 3.05 33.29
C ARG A 171 -18.83 3.19 34.53
N GLY A 172 -17.60 2.73 34.51
CA GLY A 172 -16.65 2.88 35.62
C GLY A 172 -16.34 4.35 35.92
N GLN A 173 -16.23 5.20 34.90
CA GLN A 173 -16.02 6.64 35.04
C GLN A 173 -17.24 7.35 35.66
N GLU A 174 -18.46 6.98 35.22
CA GLU A 174 -19.71 7.50 35.78
C GLU A 174 -19.89 7.08 37.24
N GLU A 175 -19.58 5.83 37.61
CA GLU A 175 -19.65 5.30 38.96
C GLU A 175 -18.63 5.97 39.88
N TRP A 176 -17.39 6.17 39.40
CA TRP A 176 -16.35 6.89 40.13
C TRP A 176 -16.73 8.36 40.39
N LEU A 177 -17.34 9.03 39.40
CA LEU A 177 -17.83 10.41 39.58
C LEU A 177 -18.93 10.53 40.65
N LYS A 178 -19.78 9.52 40.77
CA LYS A 178 -20.81 9.47 41.82
C LYS A 178 -20.24 9.24 43.23
N LEU A 179 -19.16 8.50 43.35
CA LEU A 179 -18.49 8.16 44.61
C LEU A 179 -17.45 9.19 45.06
N ARG A 180 -17.12 10.15 44.18
CA ARG A 180 -16.07 11.15 44.42
C ARG A 180 -16.45 12.07 45.58
N PRO A 181 -15.63 12.18 46.67
CA PRO A 181 -15.87 13.12 47.74
C PRO A 181 -15.87 14.57 47.26
N GLN A 182 -16.75 15.40 47.84
CA GLN A 182 -16.71 16.83 47.56
C GLN A 182 -15.37 17.41 48.05
N GLY A 183 -14.60 18.00 47.16
CA GLY A 183 -13.26 18.53 47.42
C GLY A 183 -12.08 17.67 46.97
N ALA A 184 -12.32 16.58 46.28
CA ALA A 184 -11.24 15.77 45.68
C ALA A 184 -10.49 16.55 44.59
N SER A 185 -9.19 16.33 44.49
CA SER A 185 -8.32 16.93 43.46
C SER A 185 -8.85 16.67 42.03
N PRO A 186 -8.74 17.63 41.12
CA PRO A 186 -9.25 17.50 39.76
C PRO A 186 -8.62 16.32 39.02
N THR A 187 -9.40 15.65 38.17
CA THR A 187 -8.91 14.56 37.33
C THR A 187 -7.91 15.06 36.29
N PRO A 188 -7.07 14.18 35.73
CA PRO A 188 -6.20 14.55 34.62
C PRO A 188 -6.94 15.13 33.41
N GLU A 189 -8.20 14.77 33.21
CA GLU A 189 -9.04 15.23 32.11
C GLU A 189 -9.63 16.63 32.39
N GLU A 190 -10.07 16.86 33.62
CA GLU A 190 -10.48 18.19 34.11
C GLU A 190 -9.30 19.18 34.09
N LEU A 191 -8.10 18.72 34.46
CA LEU A 191 -6.87 19.52 34.35
C LEU A 191 -6.51 19.86 32.91
N ARG A 192 -6.71 18.93 31.96
CA ARG A 192 -6.48 19.16 30.55
C ARG A 192 -7.50 20.12 29.94
N SER A 193 -8.78 19.99 30.28
CA SER A 193 -9.83 20.88 29.78
C SER A 193 -9.63 22.30 30.33
N LYS A 194 -9.37 22.42 31.63
CA LYS A 194 -9.08 23.71 32.27
C LYS A 194 -7.80 24.35 31.72
N GLY A 195 -6.75 23.58 31.56
CA GLY A 195 -5.50 24.05 30.95
C GLY A 195 -5.69 24.52 29.51
N ARG A 196 -6.59 23.90 28.73
CA ARG A 196 -6.92 24.32 27.36
C ARG A 196 -7.72 25.63 27.36
N GLU A 197 -8.68 25.77 28.27
CA GLU A 197 -9.45 27.03 28.41
C GLU A 197 -8.56 28.19 28.88
N ASP A 198 -7.68 27.96 29.84
CA ASP A 198 -6.74 28.97 30.34
C ASP A 198 -5.73 29.36 29.25
N TRP A 199 -5.26 28.40 28.43
CA TRP A 199 -4.39 28.66 27.29
C TRP A 199 -5.10 29.46 26.19
N LEU A 200 -6.36 29.15 25.89
CA LEU A 200 -7.16 29.92 24.94
C LEU A 200 -7.41 31.35 25.40
N LYS A 201 -7.68 31.57 26.68
CA LYS A 201 -7.82 32.94 27.27
C LYS A 201 -6.50 33.72 27.16
N LEU A 202 -5.38 33.07 27.50
CA LEU A 202 -4.06 33.70 27.39
C LEU A 202 -3.73 34.11 25.95
N ARG A 203 -4.07 33.25 24.98
CA ARG A 203 -3.86 33.53 23.56
C ARG A 203 -4.75 34.65 23.04
N GLN A 204 -5.99 34.79 23.53
CA GLN A 204 -6.87 35.89 23.22
C GLN A 204 -6.34 37.23 23.78
N GLN A 205 -5.88 37.24 25.03
CA GLN A 205 -5.25 38.42 25.64
C GLN A 205 -3.99 38.87 24.88
N GLN A 206 -3.13 37.93 24.46
CA GLN A 206 -1.96 38.25 23.65
C GLN A 206 -2.31 38.79 22.25
N ALA A 207 -3.44 38.36 21.68
CA ALA A 207 -3.93 38.89 20.40
C ALA A 207 -4.52 40.30 20.53
N GLU A 208 -5.09 40.63 21.68
CA GLU A 208 -5.64 41.94 22.01
C GLU A 208 -4.56 42.97 22.42
N GLU A 209 -3.45 42.49 23.01
CA GLU A 209 -2.32 43.32 23.44
C GLU A 209 -1.29 43.60 22.32
N SER A 210 -1.51 43.16 21.09
CA SER A 210 -0.64 43.39 19.94
C SER A 210 -1.27 44.37 18.94
N PRO A 211 -1.41 45.68 19.27
CA PRO A 211 -1.65 46.70 18.29
C PRO A 211 -0.33 47.36 17.88
N ALA A 212 -0.15 47.54 16.57
CA ALA A 212 0.82 48.40 15.94
C ALA A 212 2.24 47.85 15.70
N GLN A 213 2.39 47.08 14.65
CA GLN A 213 3.52 47.18 13.73
C GLN A 213 3.06 47.06 12.27
N LYS A 214 2.20 47.99 11.87
CA LYS A 214 1.89 48.28 10.47
C LYS A 214 1.97 49.77 10.28
N ASP A 215 3.16 50.32 10.29
CA ASP A 215 3.45 51.66 9.70
C ASP A 215 4.96 51.94 9.78
N ALA A 216 5.76 51.21 9.01
CA ALA A 216 7.13 51.60 8.73
C ALA A 216 7.64 50.89 7.45
N ALA A 217 6.90 51.07 6.36
CA ALA A 217 7.40 50.74 5.02
C ALA A 217 6.74 51.62 3.97
N LYS A 218 6.82 52.99 4.17
CA LYS A 218 6.59 53.95 3.11
C LYS A 218 7.50 55.14 3.37
N GLY A 219 8.58 55.24 2.65
CA GLY A 219 9.36 56.46 2.58
C GLY A 219 10.84 56.26 2.40
N SER A 220 11.29 55.98 1.20
CA SER A 220 12.51 56.57 0.62
C SER A 220 12.72 56.00 -0.81
N GLU A 221 11.87 56.49 -1.72
CA GLU A 221 12.32 56.75 -3.08
C GLU A 221 12.79 58.18 -3.11
N LYS A 222 14.07 58.39 -3.36
CA LYS A 222 14.65 59.49 -4.10
C LYS A 222 16.13 59.26 -4.28
N GLY A 223 16.51 58.91 -5.49
CA GLY A 223 17.35 59.72 -6.32
C GLY A 223 18.82 59.57 -6.00
N ILE A 224 19.55 59.07 -6.93
CA ILE A 224 20.73 59.78 -7.45
C ILE A 224 21.11 59.03 -8.76
N ASP A 225 21.04 59.84 -9.80
CA ASP A 225 21.56 59.60 -11.15
C ASP A 225 23.09 59.61 -11.14
N GLU A 226 23.60 59.08 -12.26
CA GLU A 226 24.83 59.46 -12.96
C GLU A 226 26.15 58.77 -12.57
N ASP A 227 26.65 58.20 -13.62
CA ASP A 227 27.97 58.32 -14.23
C ASP A 227 28.97 57.21 -14.14
N LEU A 228 29.37 56.86 -15.36
CA LEU A 228 30.69 56.61 -15.96
C LEU A 228 31.10 55.18 -16.22
N GLU A 229 30.99 54.90 -17.53
CA GLU A 229 32.06 54.44 -18.46
C GLU A 229 33.33 53.84 -17.83
N SER A 230 33.59 52.59 -18.19
CA SER A 230 34.77 52.12 -18.90
C SER A 230 34.63 50.62 -19.20
#